data_c5c254d9034087331993b653a07504a0
#
_entry.id   c5c254d9034087331993b653a07504a0
#
_cell.length_a   1.000
_cell.length_b   1.000
_cell.length_c   1.000
_cell.angle_alpha   90.00
_cell.angle_beta   90.00
_cell.angle_gamma   90.00
#
_symmetry.space_group_name_H-M   'P 1'
#
loop_
_entity.id
_entity.type
_entity.pdbx_description
1 polymer ?
#
loop_
_entity_poly.entity_id
_entity_poly.type
_entity_poly.pdbx_seq_one_letter_code
_entity_poly.pdbx_strand_id
1 'polypeptide(L)'
;MNETRLCTIEQIEQFLSASAPIEFSSAGDDGARYEHIGRVLKRFDYPRRNKRERGVLLTYLRHTAGYSRAQVTRLVTQWQRNRLAEVPLSKRYRAPAAPFARKYLAIDIELLVEMDKANEDVCGPAIAHLLQRAYGEYGDLRYERLATLSVSHLYNLRKCAGYLARRKNFTKTRPVCNAIGVRKAPSPEGRAGFVRIDTVHQGDLDGIKGVYHITCVDAVSQWQVEACVQGISEAYLLPVLALIMAQFPFVILGFHSDNGSEYINHQVARLLEKLRIEQTKSRSRQSNDNALAESKNASVVRKHMGYDHIPQQYAKPINAFYQETFNPWLNLHRPCLFATSITNAKGKSIKRYKHQDVKTPLERLAQLSAQGLATFKADITLVALQAQAKSQTDLAAAQAMQRAKNELFARFVRPQHRA
;
A
#
# COMPACT_ATOMS: atom_id res chain seq x y z
N MET A 1 13.58 21.96 33.46
CA MET A 1 12.51 22.01 34.50
C MET A 1 13.16 22.01 35.87
N ASN A 2 12.78 22.91 36.76
CA ASN A 2 13.35 22.94 38.11
C ASN A 2 12.56 21.99 39.04
N GLU A 3 13.06 20.77 39.23
CA GLU A 3 12.42 19.68 40.00
C GLU A 3 12.68 19.75 41.50
N THR A 4 13.40 20.77 41.96
CA THR A 4 13.84 20.87 43.37
C THR A 4 12.68 20.96 44.36
N ARG A 5 11.48 21.36 43.91
CA ARG A 5 10.29 21.50 44.72
C ARG A 5 9.44 20.22 44.86
N LEU A 6 9.73 19.14 44.09
CA LEU A 6 8.99 17.89 44.21
C LEU A 6 9.70 16.98 45.20
N CYS A 7 9.16 16.91 46.42
CA CYS A 7 9.75 16.18 47.56
C CYS A 7 8.91 15.00 48.04
N THR A 8 7.59 14.97 47.74
CA THR A 8 6.69 13.88 48.18
C THR A 8 5.99 13.18 47.02
N ILE A 9 5.47 11.98 47.29
CA ILE A 9 4.73 11.18 46.27
C ILE A 9 3.42 11.90 45.88
N GLU A 10 2.75 12.52 46.84
CA GLU A 10 1.52 13.27 46.60
C GLU A 10 1.76 14.46 45.66
N GLN A 11 2.89 15.13 45.78
CA GLN A 11 3.27 16.21 44.86
C GLN A 11 3.54 15.68 43.45
N ILE A 12 4.07 14.48 43.32
CA ILE A 12 4.21 13.82 42.00
C ILE A 12 2.85 13.44 41.41
N GLU A 13 1.93 12.92 42.23
CA GLU A 13 0.57 12.61 41.76
C GLU A 13 -0.17 13.87 41.28
N GLN A 14 -0.07 14.97 42.06
CA GLN A 14 -0.61 16.27 41.65
C GLN A 14 0.03 16.79 40.36
N PHE A 15 1.34 16.69 40.23
CA PHE A 15 2.04 17.08 39.01
C PHE A 15 1.55 16.26 37.80
N LEU A 16 1.43 14.95 37.93
CA LEU A 16 0.98 14.07 36.86
C LEU A 16 -0.50 14.40 36.48
N SER A 17 -1.37 14.66 37.41
CA SER A 17 -2.76 15.04 37.11
C SER A 17 -2.86 16.40 36.42
N ALA A 18 -2.07 17.39 36.86
CA ALA A 18 -2.04 18.72 36.25
C ALA A 18 -1.35 18.76 34.87
N SER A 19 -0.41 17.87 34.62
CA SER A 19 0.39 17.84 33.39
C SER A 19 -0.04 16.77 32.36
N ALA A 20 -1.13 16.04 32.64
CA ALA A 20 -1.63 14.99 31.75
C ALA A 20 -1.84 15.42 30.27
N PRO A 21 -2.30 16.67 29.97
CA PRO A 21 -2.43 17.14 28.59
C PRO A 21 -1.14 17.73 27.99
N ILE A 22 -0.04 17.81 28.75
CA ILE A 22 1.20 18.47 28.32
C ILE A 22 2.21 17.44 27.87
N GLU A 23 2.64 17.47 26.60
CA GLU A 23 3.78 16.72 26.11
C GLU A 23 5.08 17.41 26.53
N PHE A 24 5.88 16.72 27.34
CA PHE A 24 7.23 17.18 27.68
C PHE A 24 8.20 16.78 26.56
N SER A 25 8.79 17.76 25.91
CA SER A 25 9.98 17.48 25.09
C SER A 25 11.12 17.05 26.02
N SER A 26 11.57 15.80 25.87
CA SER A 26 12.69 15.28 26.64
C SER A 26 13.92 16.13 26.33
N ALA A 27 14.46 16.79 27.34
CA ALA A 27 15.67 17.59 27.21
C ALA A 27 16.89 16.68 27.07
N GLY A 28 17.78 17.00 26.15
CA GLY A 28 19.13 16.52 26.10
C GLY A 28 19.34 15.13 25.51
N ASP A 29 20.59 14.71 25.59
CA ASP A 29 21.06 13.39 25.17
C ASP A 29 20.65 12.27 26.16
N ASP A 30 20.97 11.03 25.82
CA ASP A 30 20.69 9.88 26.68
C ASP A 30 21.37 9.99 28.05
N GLY A 31 22.55 10.66 28.14
CA GLY A 31 23.30 10.86 29.39
C GLY A 31 22.52 11.72 30.40
N ALA A 32 22.02 12.88 29.95
CA ALA A 32 21.21 13.77 30.80
C ALA A 32 19.92 13.09 31.28
N ARG A 33 19.29 12.25 30.44
CA ARG A 33 18.11 11.49 30.83
C ARG A 33 18.42 10.40 31.86
N TYR A 34 19.55 9.73 31.72
CA TYR A 34 20.01 8.70 32.68
C TYR A 34 20.33 9.32 34.03
N GLU A 35 21.01 10.47 34.05
CA GLU A 35 21.29 11.23 35.25
C GLU A 35 20.01 11.69 35.96
N HIS A 36 19.03 12.22 35.20
CA HIS A 36 17.72 12.58 35.72
C HIS A 36 17.01 11.38 36.38
N ILE A 37 16.96 10.22 35.70
CA ILE A 37 16.36 9.01 36.26
C ILE A 37 17.09 8.60 37.57
N GLY A 38 18.41 8.59 37.58
CA GLY A 38 19.19 8.24 38.76
C GLY A 38 18.94 9.17 39.95
N ARG A 39 18.90 10.49 39.71
CA ARG A 39 18.58 11.50 40.72
C ARG A 39 17.20 11.31 41.34
N VAL A 40 16.18 11.08 40.49
CA VAL A 40 14.77 10.87 40.95
C VAL A 40 14.69 9.59 41.78
N LEU A 41 15.28 8.47 41.33
CA LEU A 41 15.22 7.21 42.04
C LEU A 41 15.97 7.28 43.41
N LYS A 42 17.05 8.04 43.48
CA LYS A 42 17.80 8.29 44.74
C LYS A 42 17.00 9.19 45.68
N ARG A 43 16.47 10.33 45.18
CA ARG A 43 15.70 11.30 45.95
C ARG A 43 14.49 10.68 46.63
N PHE A 44 13.75 9.87 45.95
CA PHE A 44 12.51 9.28 46.47
C PHE A 44 12.72 7.90 47.10
N ASP A 45 13.94 7.48 47.35
CA ASP A 45 14.30 6.18 47.93
C ASP A 45 13.45 5.03 47.36
N TYR A 46 13.49 4.91 46.04
CA TYR A 46 12.65 3.98 45.26
C TYR A 46 12.62 2.55 45.85
N PRO A 47 13.73 1.95 46.37
CA PRO A 47 13.70 0.58 46.89
C PRO A 47 12.83 0.42 48.14
N ARG A 48 12.61 1.46 48.93
CA ARG A 48 11.81 1.39 50.15
C ARG A 48 10.35 1.71 49.90
N ARG A 49 9.97 2.13 48.66
CA ARG A 49 8.58 2.49 48.33
C ARG A 49 7.72 1.25 48.13
N ASN A 50 6.44 1.34 48.48
CA ASN A 50 5.45 0.30 48.23
C ASN A 50 5.12 0.19 46.73
N LYS A 51 4.33 -0.84 46.34
CA LYS A 51 4.02 -1.12 44.93
C LYS A 51 3.28 0.04 44.23
N ARG A 52 2.36 0.73 44.92
CA ARG A 52 1.61 1.87 44.38
C ARG A 52 2.54 3.04 44.13
N GLU A 53 3.33 3.44 45.11
CA GLU A 53 4.30 4.55 45.01
C GLU A 53 5.35 4.32 43.92
N ARG A 54 5.87 3.09 43.78
CA ARG A 54 6.75 2.71 42.67
C ARG A 54 6.08 2.90 41.32
N GLY A 55 4.77 2.57 41.22
CA GLY A 55 3.98 2.79 39.99
C GLY A 55 3.88 4.28 39.63
N VAL A 56 3.67 5.15 40.60
CA VAL A 56 3.62 6.61 40.43
C VAL A 56 4.98 7.12 39.93
N LEU A 57 6.06 6.73 40.57
CA LEU A 57 7.43 7.10 40.17
C LEU A 57 7.78 6.63 38.75
N LEU A 58 7.41 5.41 38.37
CA LEU A 58 7.62 4.90 37.00
C LEU A 58 6.81 5.70 35.96
N THR A 59 5.59 6.11 36.30
CA THR A 59 4.75 6.97 35.44
C THR A 59 5.39 8.34 35.28
N TYR A 60 5.87 8.94 36.37
CA TYR A 60 6.58 10.20 36.34
C TYR A 60 7.84 10.16 35.48
N LEU A 61 8.67 9.13 35.67
CA LEU A 61 9.90 8.95 34.88
C LEU A 61 9.60 8.74 33.38
N ARG A 62 8.52 8.02 33.03
CA ARG A 62 8.08 7.91 31.65
C ARG A 62 7.72 9.25 31.04
N HIS A 63 6.95 10.03 31.80
CA HIS A 63 6.46 11.32 31.36
C HIS A 63 7.59 12.34 31.17
N THR A 64 8.54 12.39 32.13
CA THR A 64 9.63 13.38 32.12
C THR A 64 10.82 13.00 31.25
N ALA A 65 11.15 11.69 31.13
CA ALA A 65 12.29 11.22 30.32
C ALA A 65 11.92 10.87 28.89
N GLY A 66 10.62 10.77 28.54
CA GLY A 66 10.16 10.42 27.20
C GLY A 66 10.47 8.98 26.75
N TYR A 67 10.83 8.09 27.68
CA TYR A 67 11.11 6.69 27.38
C TYR A 67 9.88 5.80 27.48
N SER A 68 9.87 4.70 26.73
CA SER A 68 8.84 3.67 26.85
C SER A 68 8.86 3.01 28.23
N ARG A 69 7.71 2.41 28.64
CA ARG A 69 7.61 1.65 29.90
C ARG A 69 8.72 0.59 30.02
N ALA A 70 8.98 -0.16 28.96
CA ALA A 70 10.01 -1.19 28.95
C ALA A 70 11.41 -0.63 29.16
N GLN A 71 11.72 0.54 28.57
CA GLN A 71 12.99 1.21 28.73
C GLN A 71 13.19 1.72 30.16
N VAL A 72 12.18 2.41 30.75
CA VAL A 72 12.25 2.87 32.13
C VAL A 72 12.43 1.71 33.09
N THR A 73 11.67 0.62 32.94
CA THR A 73 11.81 -0.57 33.80
C THR A 73 13.20 -1.17 33.74
N ARG A 74 13.83 -1.26 32.55
CA ARG A 74 15.21 -1.73 32.40
C ARG A 74 16.21 -0.83 33.12
N LEU A 75 16.06 0.49 32.96
CA LEU A 75 16.94 1.46 33.59
C LEU A 75 16.79 1.43 35.11
N VAL A 76 15.59 1.31 35.64
CA VAL A 76 15.36 1.14 37.10
C VAL A 76 16.00 -0.15 37.63
N THR A 77 15.82 -1.26 36.92
CA THR A 77 16.49 -2.52 37.30
C THR A 77 18.00 -2.41 37.24
N GLN A 78 18.56 -1.73 36.26
CA GLN A 78 19.99 -1.45 36.16
C GLN A 78 20.47 -0.57 37.33
N TRP A 79 19.74 0.49 37.64
CA TRP A 79 20.04 1.38 38.75
C TRP A 79 20.02 0.64 40.09
N GLN A 80 19.03 -0.21 40.35
CA GLN A 80 18.96 -1.02 41.56
C GLN A 80 20.16 -1.96 41.72
N ARG A 81 20.65 -2.58 40.63
CA ARG A 81 21.82 -3.44 40.61
C ARG A 81 23.13 -2.65 40.88
N ASN A 82 23.19 -1.45 40.31
CA ASN A 82 24.40 -0.61 40.38
C ASN A 82 24.47 0.21 41.69
N ARG A 83 23.37 0.32 42.45
CA ARG A 83 23.22 1.21 43.59
C ARG A 83 24.27 1.00 44.67
N LEU A 84 24.59 -0.25 45.01
CA LEU A 84 25.58 -0.59 46.05
C LEU A 84 27.01 -0.23 45.63
N ALA A 85 27.29 -0.22 44.36
CA ALA A 85 28.61 0.10 43.80
C ALA A 85 28.70 1.56 43.32
N GLU A 86 27.67 2.38 43.57
CA GLU A 86 27.55 3.79 43.12
C GLU A 86 27.82 4.03 41.62
N VAL A 87 27.63 3.00 40.77
CA VAL A 87 27.90 3.10 39.36
C VAL A 87 26.72 3.83 38.67
N PRO A 88 26.99 4.92 37.92
CA PRO A 88 25.93 5.66 37.24
C PRO A 88 25.27 4.83 36.12
N LEU A 89 24.05 5.21 35.79
CA LEU A 89 23.34 4.63 34.63
C LEU A 89 24.11 4.94 33.35
N SER A 90 24.37 3.93 32.55
CA SER A 90 25.05 4.07 31.27
C SER A 90 24.43 3.17 30.20
N LYS A 91 24.67 3.53 28.94
CA LYS A 91 24.24 2.72 27.80
C LYS A 91 25.06 1.43 27.74
N ARG A 92 24.40 0.28 27.95
CA ARG A 92 25.11 -1.02 27.95
C ARG A 92 25.39 -1.56 26.55
N TYR A 93 24.70 -1.06 25.54
CA TYR A 93 24.90 -1.54 24.17
C TYR A 93 26.27 -1.08 23.65
N ARG A 94 27.12 -2.03 23.35
CA ARG A 94 28.32 -1.82 22.54
C ARG A 94 28.15 -2.58 21.23
N ALA A 95 28.43 -1.93 20.11
CA ALA A 95 28.47 -2.63 18.84
C ALA A 95 29.48 -3.78 18.90
N PRO A 96 29.20 -4.95 18.31
CA PRO A 96 30.17 -6.04 18.27
C PRO A 96 31.46 -5.58 17.56
N ALA A 97 32.62 -5.99 18.10
CA ALA A 97 33.93 -5.66 17.52
C ALA A 97 34.11 -6.23 16.10
N ALA A 98 33.45 -7.36 15.82
CA ALA A 98 33.39 -7.98 14.50
C ALA A 98 31.88 -8.19 14.14
N PRO A 99 31.25 -7.27 13.45
CA PRO A 99 29.88 -7.46 13.00
C PRO A 99 29.82 -8.56 11.93
N PHE A 100 28.67 -9.27 11.85
CA PHE A 100 28.44 -10.25 10.76
C PHE A 100 28.60 -9.59 9.39
N ALA A 101 29.15 -10.34 8.44
CA ALA A 101 29.25 -9.90 7.05
C ALA A 101 27.85 -9.53 6.50
N ARG A 102 27.79 -8.43 5.76
CA ARG A 102 26.53 -8.01 5.14
C ARG A 102 26.16 -8.97 4.00
N LYS A 103 24.99 -9.57 4.07
CA LYS A 103 24.47 -10.42 3.00
C LYS A 103 24.21 -9.63 1.71
N TYR A 104 23.70 -8.39 1.85
CA TYR A 104 23.35 -7.53 0.72
C TYR A 104 24.34 -6.37 0.62
N LEU A 105 24.90 -6.20 -0.58
CA LEU A 105 25.94 -5.23 -0.90
C LEU A 105 25.35 -3.94 -1.47
N ALA A 106 26.21 -2.96 -1.77
CA ALA A 106 25.79 -1.70 -2.36
C ALA A 106 25.09 -1.90 -3.74
N ILE A 107 25.60 -2.83 -4.53
CA ILE A 107 25.02 -3.16 -5.84
C ILE A 107 23.59 -3.73 -5.70
N ASP A 108 23.33 -4.55 -4.68
CA ASP A 108 22.00 -5.10 -4.44
C ASP A 108 20.99 -4.00 -4.05
N ILE A 109 21.49 -2.97 -3.34
CA ILE A 109 20.66 -1.80 -3.00
C ILE A 109 20.35 -0.98 -4.25
N GLU A 110 21.28 -0.83 -5.18
CA GLU A 110 21.07 -0.14 -6.46
C GLU A 110 20.03 -0.87 -7.32
N LEU A 111 20.13 -2.18 -7.44
CA LEU A 111 19.16 -3.03 -8.15
C LEU A 111 17.76 -2.95 -7.50
N LEU A 112 17.68 -2.93 -6.16
CA LEU A 112 16.42 -2.73 -5.46
C LEU A 112 15.83 -1.36 -5.75
N VAL A 113 16.65 -0.31 -5.77
CA VAL A 113 16.22 1.06 -6.14
C VAL A 113 15.72 1.11 -7.57
N GLU A 114 16.39 0.45 -8.51
CA GLU A 114 15.97 0.37 -9.92
C GLU A 114 14.60 -0.30 -10.05
N MET A 115 14.41 -1.45 -9.42
CA MET A 115 13.14 -2.19 -9.40
C MET A 115 12.01 -1.35 -8.78
N ASP A 116 12.28 -0.69 -7.66
CA ASP A 116 11.33 0.17 -6.96
C ASP A 116 10.95 1.41 -7.79
N LYS A 117 11.92 2.05 -8.45
CA LYS A 117 11.66 3.19 -9.32
C LYS A 117 10.78 2.83 -10.51
N ALA A 118 11.11 1.72 -11.18
CA ALA A 118 10.38 1.27 -12.36
C ALA A 118 8.91 0.93 -12.03
N ASN A 119 8.66 0.39 -10.82
CA ASN A 119 7.34 -0.04 -10.37
C ASN A 119 6.64 0.96 -9.42
N GLU A 120 7.15 2.19 -9.28
CA GLU A 120 6.56 3.25 -8.43
C GLU A 120 6.24 2.80 -7.00
N ASP A 121 7.20 2.14 -6.34
CA ASP A 121 7.08 1.71 -4.93
C ASP A 121 5.86 0.84 -4.62
N VAL A 122 5.57 -0.16 -5.43
CA VAL A 122 4.58 -1.16 -5.05
C VAL A 122 4.98 -1.83 -3.70
N CYS A 123 4.03 -2.47 -3.05
CA CYS A 123 4.26 -3.03 -1.71
C CYS A 123 5.44 -4.03 -1.67
N GLY A 124 6.07 -4.17 -0.50
CA GLY A 124 7.22 -5.05 -0.33
C GLY A 124 7.02 -6.49 -0.84
N PRO A 125 5.88 -7.15 -0.58
CA PRO A 125 5.59 -8.46 -1.14
C PRO A 125 5.60 -8.50 -2.67
N ALA A 126 5.08 -7.46 -3.34
CA ALA A 126 5.07 -7.39 -4.79
C ALA A 126 6.49 -7.23 -5.36
N ILE A 127 7.32 -6.37 -4.75
CA ILE A 127 8.73 -6.25 -5.16
C ILE A 127 9.51 -7.53 -4.90
N ALA A 128 9.30 -8.19 -3.76
CA ALA A 128 9.95 -9.47 -3.49
C ALA A 128 9.59 -10.52 -4.55
N HIS A 129 8.35 -10.55 -5.01
CA HIS A 129 7.90 -11.42 -6.09
C HIS A 129 8.57 -11.05 -7.43
N LEU A 130 8.67 -9.77 -7.78
CA LEU A 130 9.36 -9.31 -8.98
C LEU A 130 10.86 -9.64 -8.97
N LEU A 131 11.53 -9.47 -7.83
CA LEU A 131 12.94 -9.86 -7.67
C LEU A 131 13.15 -11.37 -7.85
N GLN A 132 12.22 -12.18 -7.31
CA GLN A 132 12.24 -13.62 -7.49
C GLN A 132 12.06 -14.02 -8.96
N ARG A 133 11.14 -13.38 -9.69
CA ARG A 133 10.91 -13.60 -11.13
C ARG A 133 12.11 -13.18 -11.97
N ALA A 134 12.71 -12.02 -11.65
CA ALA A 134 13.87 -11.51 -12.36
C ALA A 134 15.00 -12.55 -12.43
N TYR A 135 15.27 -13.24 -11.34
CA TYR A 135 16.25 -14.33 -11.30
C TYR A 135 15.69 -15.65 -11.82
N GLY A 136 14.53 -16.10 -11.29
CA GLY A 136 14.03 -17.46 -11.50
C GLY A 136 13.38 -17.69 -12.87
N GLU A 137 12.67 -16.69 -13.41
CA GLU A 137 11.97 -16.81 -14.70
C GLU A 137 12.74 -16.17 -15.86
N TYR A 138 13.35 -15.00 -15.61
CA TYR A 138 14.04 -14.24 -16.65
C TYR A 138 15.56 -14.49 -16.68
N GLY A 139 16.10 -15.26 -15.72
CA GLY A 139 17.51 -15.64 -15.68
C GLY A 139 18.49 -14.50 -15.42
N ASP A 140 18.03 -13.37 -14.87
CA ASP A 140 18.90 -12.24 -14.59
C ASP A 140 19.75 -12.50 -13.33
N LEU A 141 20.99 -12.92 -13.53
CA LEU A 141 21.93 -13.29 -12.48
C LEU A 141 22.24 -12.14 -11.49
N ARG A 142 22.03 -10.89 -11.89
CA ARG A 142 22.23 -9.74 -10.99
C ARG A 142 21.33 -9.81 -9.77
N TYR A 143 20.13 -10.41 -9.89
CA TYR A 143 19.13 -10.52 -8.84
C TYR A 143 19.24 -11.78 -7.98
N GLU A 144 20.25 -12.65 -8.18
CA GLU A 144 20.42 -13.91 -7.44
C GLU A 144 20.29 -13.75 -5.92
N ARG A 145 21.03 -12.81 -5.32
CA ARG A 145 20.94 -12.53 -3.87
C ARG A 145 19.60 -11.96 -3.45
N LEU A 146 19.01 -11.10 -4.29
CA LEU A 146 17.73 -10.44 -4.03
C LEU A 146 16.53 -11.36 -4.22
N ALA A 147 16.64 -12.42 -5.01
CA ALA A 147 15.56 -13.40 -5.21
C ALA A 147 15.12 -14.10 -3.91
N THR A 148 16.04 -14.23 -2.95
CA THR A 148 15.76 -14.83 -1.63
C THR A 148 15.50 -13.78 -0.53
N LEU A 149 15.27 -12.52 -0.90
CA LEU A 149 15.08 -11.41 0.03
C LEU A 149 13.74 -11.53 0.75
N SER A 150 13.75 -11.62 2.08
CA SER A 150 12.52 -11.56 2.86
C SER A 150 11.91 -10.16 2.84
N VAL A 151 10.57 -10.09 2.86
CA VAL A 151 9.83 -8.81 2.87
C VAL A 151 10.26 -7.91 4.04
N SER A 152 10.48 -8.48 5.23
CA SER A 152 10.94 -7.72 6.40
C SER A 152 12.32 -7.09 6.16
N HIS A 153 13.23 -7.84 5.54
CA HIS A 153 14.58 -7.35 5.24
C HIS A 153 14.54 -6.32 4.09
N LEU A 154 13.68 -6.50 3.10
CA LEU A 154 13.42 -5.50 2.05
C LEU A 154 13.06 -4.14 2.65
N TYR A 155 12.13 -4.10 3.60
CA TYR A 155 11.79 -2.86 4.29
C TYR A 155 12.95 -2.29 5.13
N ASN A 156 13.85 -3.11 5.63
CA ASN A 156 15.08 -2.64 6.30
C ASN A 156 16.06 -2.04 5.29
N LEU A 157 16.24 -2.66 4.12
CA LEU A 157 17.08 -2.10 3.05
C LEU A 157 16.54 -0.75 2.55
N ARG A 158 15.21 -0.59 2.39
CA ARG A 158 14.58 0.68 2.03
C ARG A 158 14.83 1.82 3.04
N LYS A 159 15.25 1.51 4.26
CA LYS A 159 15.58 2.49 5.31
C LYS A 159 17.08 2.78 5.42
N CYS A 160 17.93 2.02 4.74
CA CYS A 160 19.38 2.23 4.84
C CYS A 160 19.82 3.50 4.09
N ALA A 161 20.91 4.11 4.53
CA ALA A 161 21.44 5.35 3.97
C ALA A 161 21.71 5.24 2.45
N GLY A 162 22.23 4.10 1.98
CA GLY A 162 22.49 3.87 0.56
C GLY A 162 21.25 3.90 -0.32
N TYR A 163 20.11 3.39 0.17
CA TYR A 163 18.83 3.45 -0.51
C TYR A 163 18.26 4.88 -0.49
N LEU A 164 18.23 5.52 0.70
CA LEU A 164 17.69 6.87 0.88
C LEU A 164 18.44 7.94 0.10
N ALA A 165 19.76 7.78 -0.07
CA ALA A 165 20.57 8.67 -0.90
C ALA A 165 20.18 8.63 -2.39
N ARG A 166 19.64 7.49 -2.87
CA ARG A 166 19.26 7.29 -4.28
C ARG A 166 17.78 7.51 -4.55
N ARG A 167 16.97 7.58 -3.50
CA ARG A 167 15.51 7.69 -3.60
C ARG A 167 14.90 8.45 -2.43
N LYS A 168 14.07 9.46 -2.76
CA LYS A 168 13.23 10.13 -1.78
C LYS A 168 11.96 9.30 -1.57
N ASN A 169 11.77 8.75 -0.37
CA ASN A 169 10.52 8.12 0.01
C ASN A 169 9.58 9.18 0.58
N PHE A 170 8.41 9.35 -0.04
CA PHE A 170 7.32 10.09 0.59
C PHE A 170 6.64 9.18 1.62
N THR A 171 6.57 9.64 2.87
CA THR A 171 5.80 8.95 3.91
C THR A 171 4.32 9.12 3.57
N LYS A 172 3.67 8.03 3.14
CA LYS A 172 2.21 8.05 2.95
C LYS A 172 1.53 8.29 4.31
N THR A 173 0.58 9.22 4.35
CA THR A 173 -0.37 9.32 5.46
C THR A 173 -1.02 7.95 5.66
N ARG A 174 -1.03 7.44 6.89
CA ARG A 174 -1.69 6.15 7.20
C ARG A 174 -3.18 6.31 6.95
N PRO A 175 -3.80 5.51 6.07
CA PRO A 175 -5.24 5.50 5.98
C PRO A 175 -5.81 5.02 7.31
N VAL A 176 -6.85 5.68 7.79
CA VAL A 176 -7.61 5.24 8.97
C VAL A 176 -8.26 3.91 8.59
N CYS A 177 -7.87 2.83 9.29
CA CYS A 177 -8.43 1.50 9.07
C CYS A 177 -9.84 1.46 9.69
N ASN A 178 -10.87 1.78 8.92
CA ASN A 178 -12.24 1.52 9.31
C ASN A 178 -12.48 0.01 9.21
N ALA A 179 -12.88 -0.62 10.32
CA ALA A 179 -13.26 -2.03 10.38
C ALA A 179 -14.49 -2.26 9.50
N ILE A 180 -14.26 -2.91 8.35
CA ILE A 180 -15.28 -3.12 7.32
C ILE A 180 -16.03 -4.42 7.67
N GLY A 181 -17.32 -4.31 7.97
CA GLY A 181 -18.21 -5.44 8.20
C GLY A 181 -18.35 -6.36 6.96
N VAL A 182 -18.70 -7.64 7.21
CA VAL A 182 -18.92 -8.66 6.18
C VAL A 182 -20.04 -8.22 5.23
N ARG A 183 -19.77 -8.22 3.93
CA ARG A 183 -20.66 -7.78 2.87
C ARG A 183 -21.03 -8.91 1.95
N LYS A 184 -22.31 -8.94 1.51
CA LYS A 184 -22.72 -9.73 0.36
C LYS A 184 -22.45 -8.88 -0.91
N ALA A 185 -21.21 -8.88 -1.34
CA ALA A 185 -20.91 -8.55 -2.73
C ALA A 185 -21.51 -9.66 -3.61
N PRO A 186 -21.84 -9.39 -4.89
CA PRO A 186 -22.15 -10.46 -5.81
C PRO A 186 -21.09 -11.55 -5.68
N SER A 187 -21.50 -12.78 -5.41
CA SER A 187 -20.57 -13.87 -5.18
C SER A 187 -20.13 -14.41 -6.53
N PRO A 188 -18.91 -14.16 -6.99
CA PRO A 188 -18.41 -14.68 -8.26
C PRO A 188 -18.11 -16.20 -8.19
N GLU A 189 -18.41 -16.87 -7.08
CA GLU A 189 -18.18 -18.30 -6.84
C GLU A 189 -16.77 -18.78 -7.22
N GLY A 190 -15.79 -17.89 -7.08
CA GLY A 190 -14.40 -18.13 -7.47
C GLY A 190 -14.12 -18.08 -8.98
N ARG A 191 -15.10 -17.75 -9.83
CA ARG A 191 -14.97 -17.71 -11.30
C ARG A 191 -14.57 -16.33 -11.79
N ALA A 192 -13.71 -16.26 -12.81
CA ALA A 192 -13.44 -15.04 -13.55
C ALA A 192 -14.64 -14.64 -14.43
N GLY A 193 -14.82 -13.35 -14.68
CA GLY A 193 -15.90 -12.81 -15.49
C GLY A 193 -16.87 -11.91 -14.73
N PHE A 194 -16.70 -11.71 -13.45
CA PHE A 194 -17.53 -10.77 -12.65
C PHE A 194 -16.77 -9.47 -12.42
N VAL A 195 -17.00 -8.50 -13.28
CA VAL A 195 -16.30 -7.22 -13.28
C VAL A 195 -17.01 -6.18 -12.40
N ARG A 196 -16.21 -5.35 -11.75
CA ARG A 196 -16.62 -4.19 -10.97
C ARG A 196 -16.12 -2.94 -11.63
N ILE A 197 -16.98 -1.92 -11.70
CA ILE A 197 -16.67 -0.66 -12.34
C ILE A 197 -16.84 0.51 -11.37
N ASP A 198 -15.98 1.49 -11.49
CA ASP A 198 -16.06 2.75 -10.78
C ASP A 198 -15.45 3.88 -11.60
N THR A 199 -15.80 5.13 -11.27
CA THR A 199 -15.34 6.33 -11.98
C THR A 199 -14.62 7.27 -11.06
N VAL A 200 -13.51 7.82 -11.52
CA VAL A 200 -12.72 8.84 -10.82
C VAL A 200 -12.71 10.13 -11.63
N HIS A 201 -13.25 11.19 -11.08
CA HIS A 201 -13.15 12.53 -11.66
C HIS A 201 -11.81 13.18 -11.39
N GLN A 202 -11.16 13.73 -12.41
CA GLN A 202 -9.82 14.35 -12.31
C GLN A 202 -9.86 15.83 -11.89
N GLY A 203 -10.93 16.27 -11.25
CA GLY A 203 -11.09 17.59 -10.69
C GLY A 203 -11.65 18.63 -11.68
N ASP A 204 -11.93 19.80 -11.14
CA ASP A 204 -12.37 20.98 -11.89
C ASP A 204 -11.34 22.09 -11.71
N LEU A 205 -11.07 22.85 -12.76
CA LEU A 205 -10.21 24.04 -12.72
C LEU A 205 -10.96 25.20 -13.34
N ASP A 206 -11.22 26.26 -12.58
CA ASP A 206 -11.94 27.47 -13.02
C ASP A 206 -13.30 27.16 -13.70
N GLY A 207 -14.03 26.18 -13.15
CA GLY A 207 -15.32 25.73 -13.69
C GLY A 207 -15.22 24.81 -14.91
N ILE A 208 -14.03 24.49 -15.39
CA ILE A 208 -13.77 23.55 -16.48
C ILE A 208 -13.56 22.18 -15.89
N LYS A 209 -14.43 21.23 -16.25
CA LYS A 209 -14.32 19.84 -15.77
C LYS A 209 -13.11 19.16 -16.37
N GLY A 210 -12.43 18.37 -15.54
CA GLY A 210 -11.38 17.45 -15.97
C GLY A 210 -11.94 16.18 -16.61
N VAL A 211 -11.05 15.30 -17.05
CA VAL A 211 -11.40 13.96 -17.55
C VAL A 211 -11.96 13.08 -16.42
N TYR A 212 -12.62 12.02 -16.81
CA TYR A 212 -13.10 10.95 -15.93
C TYR A 212 -12.35 9.66 -16.28
N HIS A 213 -11.71 9.05 -15.28
CA HIS A 213 -11.10 7.73 -15.41
C HIS A 213 -12.10 6.66 -15.00
N ILE A 214 -12.16 5.60 -15.76
CA ILE A 214 -13.04 4.45 -15.51
C ILE A 214 -12.14 3.27 -15.16
N THR A 215 -12.31 2.75 -13.96
CA THR A 215 -11.65 1.53 -13.48
C THR A 215 -12.61 0.37 -13.62
N CYS A 216 -12.25 -0.65 -14.38
CA CYS A 216 -13.00 -1.89 -14.48
C CYS A 216 -12.11 -3.07 -14.09
N VAL A 217 -12.50 -3.84 -13.06
CA VAL A 217 -11.66 -4.89 -12.49
C VAL A 217 -12.47 -6.18 -12.24
N ASP A 218 -11.94 -7.32 -12.68
CA ASP A 218 -12.53 -8.62 -12.35
C ASP A 218 -12.33 -8.97 -10.87
N ALA A 219 -13.40 -9.45 -10.25
CA ALA A 219 -13.44 -9.67 -8.80
C ALA A 219 -12.51 -10.79 -8.31
N VAL A 220 -12.14 -11.73 -9.18
CA VAL A 220 -11.41 -12.96 -8.82
C VAL A 220 -9.98 -12.97 -9.35
N SER A 221 -9.77 -12.67 -10.62
CA SER A 221 -8.44 -12.60 -11.23
C SER A 221 -7.74 -11.28 -10.97
N GLN A 222 -8.48 -10.23 -10.53
CA GLN A 222 -8.04 -8.84 -10.49
C GLN A 222 -7.53 -8.31 -11.84
N TRP A 223 -7.88 -8.97 -12.97
CA TRP A 223 -7.65 -8.39 -14.29
C TRP A 223 -8.33 -7.04 -14.37
N GLN A 224 -7.57 -6.02 -14.74
CA GLN A 224 -7.98 -4.63 -14.63
C GLN A 224 -7.84 -3.91 -15.96
N VAL A 225 -8.85 -3.16 -16.34
CA VAL A 225 -8.85 -2.31 -17.52
C VAL A 225 -9.18 -0.88 -17.10
N GLU A 226 -8.26 0.02 -17.36
CA GLU A 226 -8.46 1.46 -17.21
C GLU A 226 -8.87 2.07 -18.55
N ALA A 227 -9.76 3.05 -18.47
CA ALA A 227 -10.17 3.86 -19.61
C ALA A 227 -10.41 5.30 -19.16
N CYS A 228 -10.59 6.21 -20.12
CA CYS A 228 -10.79 7.63 -19.87
C CYS A 228 -11.90 8.19 -20.77
N VAL A 229 -12.75 9.03 -20.21
CA VAL A 229 -13.83 9.71 -20.95
C VAL A 229 -13.82 11.21 -20.68
N GLN A 230 -14.31 11.97 -21.65
CA GLN A 230 -14.47 13.42 -21.53
C GLN A 230 -15.61 13.79 -20.57
N GLY A 231 -16.62 12.94 -20.45
CA GLY A 231 -17.78 13.17 -19.60
C GLY A 231 -18.50 11.86 -19.29
N ILE A 232 -19.40 11.91 -18.30
CA ILE A 232 -20.14 10.75 -17.79
C ILE A 232 -21.53 10.58 -18.45
N SER A 233 -21.79 11.23 -19.59
CA SER A 233 -23.02 10.99 -20.34
C SER A 233 -22.94 9.69 -21.14
N GLU A 234 -24.11 9.13 -21.47
CA GLU A 234 -24.23 7.89 -22.27
C GLU A 234 -23.43 7.94 -23.56
N ALA A 235 -23.44 9.09 -24.26
CA ALA A 235 -22.73 9.27 -25.53
C ALA A 235 -21.21 9.02 -25.41
N TYR A 236 -20.62 9.38 -24.27
CA TYR A 236 -19.20 9.15 -24.00
C TYR A 236 -18.93 7.77 -23.40
N LEU A 237 -19.83 7.27 -22.56
CA LEU A 237 -19.62 6.01 -21.81
C LEU A 237 -19.79 4.76 -22.66
N LEU A 238 -20.84 4.69 -23.50
CA LEU A 238 -21.14 3.47 -24.26
C LEU A 238 -20.03 3.00 -25.17
N PRO A 239 -19.39 3.86 -25.99
CA PRO A 239 -18.25 3.44 -26.82
C PRO A 239 -17.07 2.93 -25.97
N VAL A 240 -16.80 3.59 -24.85
CA VAL A 240 -15.69 3.26 -23.98
C VAL A 240 -15.95 1.98 -23.20
N LEU A 241 -17.18 1.71 -22.77
CA LEU A 241 -17.55 0.44 -22.13
C LEU A 241 -17.34 -0.74 -23.11
N ALA A 242 -17.69 -0.58 -24.40
CA ALA A 242 -17.41 -1.61 -25.39
C ALA A 242 -15.90 -1.88 -25.53
N LEU A 243 -15.07 -0.82 -25.56
CA LEU A 243 -13.61 -0.93 -25.60
C LEU A 243 -13.03 -1.58 -24.33
N ILE A 244 -13.58 -1.25 -23.15
CA ILE A 244 -13.19 -1.88 -21.88
C ILE A 244 -13.50 -3.37 -21.93
N MET A 245 -14.73 -3.75 -22.29
CA MET A 245 -15.15 -5.14 -22.35
C MET A 245 -14.34 -5.94 -23.37
N ALA A 246 -13.92 -5.34 -24.48
CA ALA A 246 -13.07 -5.98 -25.48
C ALA A 246 -11.68 -6.39 -24.94
N GLN A 247 -11.14 -5.63 -24.00
CA GLN A 247 -9.80 -5.87 -23.44
C GLN A 247 -9.75 -6.98 -22.36
N PHE A 248 -10.90 -7.47 -21.88
CA PHE A 248 -10.90 -8.65 -21.01
C PHE A 248 -10.69 -9.91 -21.87
N PRO A 249 -9.75 -10.81 -21.49
CA PRO A 249 -9.46 -12.00 -22.30
C PRO A 249 -10.49 -13.13 -22.11
N PHE A 250 -11.37 -13.01 -21.17
CA PHE A 250 -12.39 -14.00 -20.81
C PHE A 250 -13.81 -13.47 -21.01
N VAL A 251 -14.76 -14.38 -21.00
CA VAL A 251 -16.19 -14.05 -21.09
C VAL A 251 -16.61 -13.32 -19.83
N ILE A 252 -17.23 -12.15 -19.98
CA ILE A 252 -17.80 -11.38 -18.86
C ILE A 252 -19.19 -11.92 -18.57
N LEU A 253 -19.40 -12.34 -17.32
CA LEU A 253 -20.62 -12.95 -16.82
C LEU A 253 -21.48 -11.98 -16.02
N GLY A 254 -20.83 -11.06 -15.28
CA GLY A 254 -21.50 -10.10 -14.44
C GLY A 254 -20.80 -8.73 -14.44
N PHE A 255 -21.61 -7.70 -14.31
CA PHE A 255 -21.18 -6.30 -14.28
C PHE A 255 -21.77 -5.63 -13.04
N HIS A 256 -20.93 -5.17 -12.14
CA HIS A 256 -21.30 -4.54 -10.89
C HIS A 256 -20.83 -3.10 -10.84
N SER A 257 -21.74 -2.16 -10.62
CA SER A 257 -21.43 -0.75 -10.39
C SER A 257 -21.91 -0.30 -9.01
N ASP A 258 -21.42 0.85 -8.56
CA ASP A 258 -22.09 1.58 -7.50
C ASP A 258 -23.48 2.08 -7.94
N ASN A 259 -24.16 2.89 -7.09
CA ASN A 259 -25.48 3.43 -7.42
C ASN A 259 -25.41 4.64 -8.36
N GLY A 260 -24.31 4.89 -9.04
CA GLY A 260 -24.15 5.99 -10.00
C GLY A 260 -25.09 5.87 -11.19
N SER A 261 -25.81 6.95 -11.51
CA SER A 261 -26.75 7.00 -12.62
C SER A 261 -26.09 6.79 -13.99
N GLU A 262 -24.80 7.03 -14.08
CA GLU A 262 -24.00 6.84 -15.29
C GLU A 262 -23.93 5.39 -15.76
N TYR A 263 -23.94 4.43 -14.82
CA TYR A 263 -23.93 2.99 -15.13
C TYR A 263 -25.30 2.32 -14.98
N ILE A 264 -26.21 2.94 -14.23
CA ILE A 264 -27.56 2.44 -13.99
C ILE A 264 -28.53 3.23 -14.84
N ASN A 265 -28.46 3.01 -16.15
CA ASN A 265 -29.39 3.60 -17.13
C ASN A 265 -29.83 2.55 -18.17
N HIS A 266 -30.89 2.88 -18.91
CA HIS A 266 -31.50 1.96 -19.87
C HIS A 266 -30.58 1.53 -21.02
N GLN A 267 -29.64 2.38 -21.42
CA GLN A 267 -28.75 2.10 -22.55
C GLN A 267 -27.65 1.15 -22.16
N VAL A 268 -27.04 1.37 -20.99
CA VAL A 268 -26.07 0.44 -20.42
C VAL A 268 -26.74 -0.91 -20.15
N ALA A 269 -27.94 -0.92 -19.57
CA ALA A 269 -28.69 -2.14 -19.34
C ALA A 269 -28.97 -2.91 -20.64
N ARG A 270 -29.42 -2.23 -21.71
CA ARG A 270 -29.62 -2.85 -23.04
C ARG A 270 -28.32 -3.41 -23.63
N LEU A 271 -27.19 -2.70 -23.48
CA LEU A 271 -25.86 -3.20 -23.92
C LEU A 271 -25.51 -4.49 -23.21
N LEU A 272 -25.64 -4.52 -21.88
CA LEU A 272 -25.30 -5.68 -21.06
C LEU A 272 -26.25 -6.85 -21.33
N GLU A 273 -27.55 -6.58 -21.48
CA GLU A 273 -28.57 -7.59 -21.85
C GLU A 273 -28.25 -8.21 -23.21
N LYS A 274 -27.94 -7.39 -24.22
CA LYS A 274 -27.54 -7.86 -25.56
C LYS A 274 -26.31 -8.76 -25.50
N LEU A 275 -25.39 -8.49 -24.57
CA LEU A 275 -24.19 -9.29 -24.36
C LEU A 275 -24.40 -10.45 -23.37
N ARG A 276 -25.62 -10.64 -22.85
CA ARG A 276 -25.96 -11.64 -21.82
C ARG A 276 -25.13 -11.51 -20.55
N ILE A 277 -24.86 -10.28 -20.14
CA ILE A 277 -24.10 -9.95 -18.92
C ILE A 277 -25.09 -9.57 -17.83
N GLU A 278 -24.99 -10.22 -16.67
CA GLU A 278 -25.78 -9.89 -15.49
C GLU A 278 -25.39 -8.51 -14.94
N GLN A 279 -26.33 -7.57 -14.90
CA GLN A 279 -26.12 -6.26 -14.29
C GLN A 279 -26.56 -6.28 -12.84
N THR A 280 -25.64 -5.95 -11.95
CA THR A 280 -25.89 -5.77 -10.51
C THR A 280 -25.48 -4.37 -10.06
N LYS A 281 -26.05 -3.92 -8.95
CA LYS A 281 -25.69 -2.64 -8.33
C LYS A 281 -25.46 -2.78 -6.83
N SER A 282 -24.67 -1.88 -6.28
CA SER A 282 -24.42 -1.81 -4.85
C SER A 282 -25.71 -1.59 -4.05
N ARG A 283 -25.83 -2.25 -2.92
CA ARG A 283 -26.99 -2.10 -2.05
C ARG A 283 -27.01 -0.71 -1.43
N SER A 284 -28.21 -0.18 -1.19
CA SER A 284 -28.37 1.12 -0.54
C SER A 284 -27.65 1.16 0.80
N ARG A 285 -26.88 2.22 1.05
CA ARG A 285 -26.10 2.46 2.28
C ARG A 285 -24.99 1.41 2.56
N GLN A 286 -24.55 0.69 1.55
CA GLN A 286 -23.47 -0.29 1.65
C GLN A 286 -22.29 0.13 0.75
N SER A 287 -21.56 1.16 1.18
CA SER A 287 -20.45 1.79 0.44
C SER A 287 -19.31 0.84 0.03
N ASN A 288 -19.31 -0.36 0.54
CA ASN A 288 -18.20 -1.29 0.32
C ASN A 288 -18.51 -2.46 -0.63
N ASP A 289 -19.69 -2.50 -1.21
CA ASP A 289 -20.00 -3.51 -2.22
C ASP A 289 -19.07 -3.35 -3.46
N ASN A 290 -18.54 -2.14 -3.69
CA ASN A 290 -17.58 -1.84 -4.76
C ASN A 290 -16.13 -1.57 -4.30
N ALA A 291 -15.78 -1.96 -3.07
CA ALA A 291 -14.48 -1.66 -2.45
C ALA A 291 -13.24 -2.10 -3.27
N LEU A 292 -13.35 -3.12 -4.13
CA LEU A 292 -12.25 -3.53 -4.98
C LEU A 292 -11.94 -2.46 -6.05
N ALA A 293 -12.94 -1.96 -6.77
CA ALA A 293 -12.75 -0.91 -7.77
C ALA A 293 -12.30 0.41 -7.11
N GLU A 294 -12.92 0.79 -5.98
CA GLU A 294 -12.49 1.95 -5.19
C GLU A 294 -11.02 1.86 -4.75
N SER A 295 -10.57 0.68 -4.31
CA SER A 295 -9.16 0.48 -3.94
C SER A 295 -8.19 0.62 -5.12
N LYS A 296 -8.63 0.23 -6.31
CA LYS A 296 -7.85 0.41 -7.55
C LYS A 296 -7.79 1.89 -7.95
N ASN A 297 -8.87 2.65 -7.78
CA ASN A 297 -8.86 4.09 -7.99
C ASN A 297 -7.74 4.79 -7.22
N ALA A 298 -7.53 4.44 -5.95
CA ALA A 298 -6.46 5.00 -5.15
C ALA A 298 -5.08 4.44 -5.53
N SER A 299 -4.96 3.10 -5.66
CA SER A 299 -3.67 2.41 -5.83
C SER A 299 -3.16 2.36 -7.26
N VAL A 300 -4.01 2.66 -8.25
CA VAL A 300 -3.68 2.65 -9.68
C VAL A 300 -3.91 4.03 -10.27
N VAL A 301 -5.17 4.49 -10.39
CA VAL A 301 -5.46 5.76 -11.08
C VAL A 301 -4.78 6.94 -10.40
N ARG A 302 -5.08 7.18 -9.11
CA ARG A 302 -4.51 8.33 -8.39
C ARG A 302 -3.00 8.27 -8.23
N LYS A 303 -2.46 7.07 -8.12
CA LYS A 303 -1.02 6.87 -8.03
C LYS A 303 -0.29 7.28 -9.31
N HIS A 304 -0.88 6.98 -10.48
CA HIS A 304 -0.21 7.19 -11.78
C HIS A 304 -0.61 8.49 -12.47
N MET A 305 -1.88 8.91 -12.33
CA MET A 305 -2.40 10.13 -12.96
C MET A 305 -2.39 11.35 -12.03
N GLY A 306 -2.19 11.14 -10.72
CA GLY A 306 -2.18 12.23 -9.74
C GLY A 306 -3.56 12.76 -9.38
N TYR A 307 -3.57 13.96 -8.82
CA TYR A 307 -4.78 14.65 -8.38
C TYR A 307 -5.02 15.97 -9.14
N ASP A 308 -4.05 16.39 -9.95
CA ASP A 308 -4.13 17.63 -10.70
C ASP A 308 -5.18 17.55 -11.80
N HIS A 309 -5.77 18.69 -12.14
CA HIS A 309 -6.75 18.78 -13.22
C HIS A 309 -6.13 18.41 -14.57
N ILE A 310 -6.77 17.49 -15.28
CA ILE A 310 -6.42 17.10 -16.65
C ILE A 310 -7.57 17.48 -17.57
N PRO A 311 -7.38 18.39 -18.54
CA PRO A 311 -8.44 18.81 -19.44
C PRO A 311 -9.04 17.68 -20.26
N GLN A 312 -10.34 17.76 -20.53
CA GLN A 312 -11.14 16.74 -21.23
C GLN A 312 -10.59 16.34 -22.62
N GLN A 313 -9.93 17.27 -23.32
CA GLN A 313 -9.31 17.02 -24.63
C GLN A 313 -8.26 15.91 -24.62
N TYR A 314 -7.68 15.60 -23.46
CA TYR A 314 -6.67 14.56 -23.30
C TYR A 314 -7.25 13.16 -23.09
N ALA A 315 -8.58 12.98 -23.06
CA ALA A 315 -9.17 11.66 -22.87
C ALA A 315 -8.73 10.65 -23.95
N LYS A 316 -8.62 11.06 -25.21
CA LYS A 316 -8.15 10.19 -26.30
C LYS A 316 -6.69 9.79 -26.17
N PRO A 317 -5.71 10.70 -25.97
CA PRO A 317 -4.32 10.33 -25.66
C PRO A 317 -4.16 9.44 -24.43
N ILE A 318 -4.96 9.67 -23.38
CA ILE A 318 -4.95 8.84 -22.17
C ILE A 318 -5.44 7.43 -22.48
N ASN A 319 -6.50 7.27 -23.29
CA ASN A 319 -6.97 5.95 -23.70
C ASN A 319 -5.94 5.19 -24.52
N ALA A 320 -5.21 5.85 -25.42
CA ALA A 320 -4.13 5.21 -26.17
C ALA A 320 -3.03 4.70 -25.19
N PHE A 321 -2.58 5.53 -24.25
CA PHE A 321 -1.63 5.10 -23.22
C PHE A 321 -2.15 3.94 -22.40
N TYR A 322 -3.41 3.98 -21.97
CA TYR A 322 -4.01 2.90 -21.19
C TYR A 322 -4.06 1.59 -21.97
N GLN A 323 -4.55 1.62 -23.19
CA GLN A 323 -4.74 0.43 -24.02
C GLN A 323 -3.42 -0.19 -24.45
N GLU A 324 -2.46 0.62 -24.91
CA GLU A 324 -1.22 0.15 -25.53
C GLU A 324 -0.16 -0.26 -24.51
N THR A 325 -0.14 0.40 -23.33
CA THR A 325 0.97 0.23 -22.38
C THR A 325 0.52 -0.07 -20.97
N PHE A 326 -0.41 0.72 -20.42
CA PHE A 326 -0.73 0.67 -19.00
C PHE A 326 -1.52 -0.58 -18.61
N ASN A 327 -2.61 -0.90 -19.34
CA ASN A 327 -3.41 -2.10 -19.08
C ASN A 327 -2.61 -3.40 -19.30
N PRO A 328 -1.80 -3.56 -20.36
CA PRO A 328 -0.88 -4.69 -20.48
C PRO A 328 0.07 -4.81 -19.29
N TRP A 329 0.71 -3.72 -18.88
CA TRP A 329 1.59 -3.74 -17.72
C TRP A 329 0.86 -4.14 -16.43
N LEU A 330 -0.34 -3.59 -16.17
CA LEU A 330 -1.14 -3.92 -14.99
C LEU A 330 -1.45 -5.40 -14.88
N ASN A 331 -1.75 -6.06 -16.01
CA ASN A 331 -2.28 -7.40 -16.02
C ASN A 331 -1.21 -8.48 -16.20
N LEU A 332 -0.16 -8.19 -16.96
CA LEU A 332 0.86 -9.16 -17.28
C LEU A 332 2.08 -9.10 -16.33
N HIS A 333 2.38 -7.91 -15.80
CA HIS A 333 3.65 -7.66 -15.12
C HIS A 333 3.53 -7.09 -13.69
N ARG A 334 2.38 -6.47 -13.34
CA ARG A 334 2.22 -5.85 -12.02
C ARG A 334 1.55 -6.80 -11.03
N PRO A 335 2.26 -7.27 -9.97
CA PRO A 335 1.67 -8.17 -9.00
C PRO A 335 0.57 -7.52 -8.16
N CYS A 336 -0.41 -8.32 -7.82
CA CYS A 336 -1.51 -8.01 -6.93
C CYS A 336 -1.51 -8.95 -5.72
N LEU A 337 -2.09 -8.50 -4.61
CA LEU A 337 -2.26 -9.31 -3.42
C LEU A 337 -3.64 -9.95 -3.42
N PHE A 338 -3.69 -11.26 -3.37
CA PHE A 338 -4.94 -12.03 -3.36
C PHE A 338 -5.30 -12.46 -1.95
N ALA A 339 -6.61 -12.41 -1.63
CA ALA A 339 -7.11 -12.84 -0.35
C ALA A 339 -7.43 -14.34 -0.34
N THR A 340 -6.97 -15.05 0.69
CA THR A 340 -7.43 -16.40 1.02
C THR A 340 -8.51 -16.30 2.08
N SER A 341 -9.70 -16.86 1.83
CA SER A 341 -10.77 -16.91 2.82
C SER A 341 -10.56 -18.09 3.77
N ILE A 342 -10.51 -17.80 5.07
CA ILE A 342 -10.36 -18.79 6.12
C ILE A 342 -11.59 -18.70 7.03
N THR A 343 -12.26 -19.83 7.26
CA THR A 343 -13.35 -19.89 8.25
C THR A 343 -12.75 -20.04 9.65
N ASN A 344 -13.05 -19.09 10.54
CA ASN A 344 -12.59 -19.17 11.93
C ASN A 344 -13.41 -20.20 12.74
N ALA A 345 -12.98 -20.50 13.98
CA ALA A 345 -13.67 -21.42 14.87
C ALA A 345 -15.12 -21.03 15.19
N LYS A 346 -15.54 -19.80 14.91
CA LYS A 346 -16.91 -19.27 15.07
C LYS A 346 -17.73 -19.32 13.79
N GLY A 347 -17.27 -20.03 12.74
CA GLY A 347 -17.97 -20.15 11.46
C GLY A 347 -17.91 -18.86 10.57
N LYS A 348 -17.18 -17.82 10.97
CA LYS A 348 -17.06 -16.58 10.22
C LYS A 348 -15.91 -16.65 9.22
N SER A 349 -16.19 -16.33 7.95
CA SER A 349 -15.17 -16.20 6.93
C SER A 349 -14.35 -14.92 7.13
N ILE A 350 -13.04 -15.06 7.21
CA ILE A 350 -12.07 -13.97 7.36
C ILE A 350 -11.12 -14.01 6.16
N LYS A 351 -10.94 -12.86 5.49
CA LYS A 351 -9.94 -12.73 4.44
C LYS A 351 -8.55 -12.54 5.04
N ARG A 352 -7.62 -13.42 4.68
CA ARG A 352 -6.20 -13.29 4.99
C ARG A 352 -5.40 -13.08 3.71
N TYR A 353 -4.36 -12.26 3.81
CA TYR A 353 -3.46 -11.94 2.72
C TYR A 353 -2.07 -12.48 3.08
N LYS A 354 -1.65 -13.55 2.41
CA LYS A 354 -0.34 -14.18 2.62
C LYS A 354 0.62 -13.71 1.54
N HIS A 355 1.92 -13.64 1.85
CA HIS A 355 2.94 -13.26 0.87
C HIS A 355 3.01 -14.21 -0.33
N GLN A 356 2.77 -15.49 -0.12
CA GLN A 356 2.71 -16.49 -1.18
C GLN A 356 1.52 -16.31 -2.15
N ASP A 357 0.53 -15.48 -1.78
CA ASP A 357 -0.64 -15.18 -2.59
C ASP A 357 -0.45 -13.90 -3.44
N VAL A 358 0.78 -13.38 -3.54
CA VAL A 358 1.15 -12.29 -4.45
C VAL A 358 1.40 -12.86 -5.83
N LYS A 359 0.64 -12.41 -6.83
CA LYS A 359 0.69 -12.88 -8.22
C LYS A 359 0.32 -11.75 -9.17
N THR A 360 0.71 -11.84 -10.44
CA THR A 360 0.11 -10.99 -11.47
C THR A 360 -1.33 -11.46 -11.76
N PRO A 361 -2.21 -10.60 -12.29
CA PRO A 361 -3.53 -11.02 -12.77
C PRO A 361 -3.46 -12.18 -13.77
N LEU A 362 -2.45 -12.21 -14.67
CA LEU A 362 -2.23 -13.31 -15.60
C LEU A 362 -1.90 -14.63 -14.90
N GLU A 363 -1.00 -14.63 -13.92
CA GLU A 363 -0.68 -15.82 -13.12
C GLU A 363 -1.91 -16.35 -12.39
N ARG A 364 -2.73 -15.44 -11.84
CA ARG A 364 -3.99 -15.81 -11.21
C ARG A 364 -4.99 -16.38 -12.21
N LEU A 365 -5.10 -15.77 -13.39
CA LEU A 365 -5.98 -16.23 -14.45
C LEU A 365 -5.56 -17.62 -14.96
N ALA A 366 -4.26 -17.90 -15.07
CA ALA A 366 -3.74 -19.23 -15.43
C ALA A 366 -4.18 -20.30 -14.41
N GLN A 367 -4.12 -19.99 -13.10
CA GLN A 367 -4.60 -20.90 -12.06
C GLN A 367 -6.11 -21.17 -12.17
N LEU A 368 -6.90 -20.12 -12.44
CA LEU A 368 -8.36 -20.24 -12.62
C LEU A 368 -8.70 -21.06 -13.86
N SER A 369 -7.95 -20.87 -14.94
CA SER A 369 -8.09 -21.68 -16.16
C SER A 369 -7.84 -23.16 -15.91
N ALA A 370 -6.76 -23.50 -15.20
CA ALA A 370 -6.44 -24.88 -14.83
C ALA A 370 -7.52 -25.54 -13.94
N GLN A 371 -8.30 -24.73 -13.21
CA GLN A 371 -9.41 -25.16 -12.36
C GLN A 371 -10.77 -25.16 -13.11
N GLY A 372 -10.83 -24.81 -14.39
CA GLY A 372 -12.09 -24.66 -15.14
C GLY A 372 -12.93 -23.46 -14.70
N LEU A 373 -12.33 -22.48 -14.00
CA LEU A 373 -13.00 -21.31 -13.42
C LEU A 373 -12.83 -20.05 -14.28
N ALA A 374 -12.25 -20.14 -15.47
CA ALA A 374 -12.13 -19.07 -16.44
C ALA A 374 -12.47 -19.59 -17.85
N THR A 375 -13.36 -18.88 -18.56
CA THR A 375 -13.71 -19.18 -19.95
C THR A 375 -13.17 -18.06 -20.82
N PHE A 376 -12.18 -18.37 -21.66
CA PHE A 376 -11.60 -17.40 -22.59
C PHE A 376 -12.55 -17.09 -23.75
N LYS A 377 -12.40 -15.93 -24.35
CA LYS A 377 -13.05 -15.58 -25.62
C LYS A 377 -12.48 -16.45 -26.75
N ALA A 378 -13.26 -16.63 -27.81
CA ALA A 378 -12.95 -17.59 -28.87
C ALA A 378 -11.59 -17.36 -29.55
N ASP A 379 -11.17 -16.12 -29.67
CA ASP A 379 -9.95 -15.67 -30.36
C ASP A 379 -8.75 -15.46 -29.40
N ILE A 380 -8.90 -15.73 -28.10
CA ILE A 380 -7.87 -15.50 -27.10
C ILE A 380 -7.49 -16.81 -26.41
N THR A 381 -6.19 -17.10 -26.34
CA THR A 381 -5.68 -18.26 -25.62
C THR A 381 -4.76 -17.85 -24.47
N LEU A 382 -4.74 -18.65 -23.41
CA LEU A 382 -3.81 -18.46 -22.28
C LEU A 382 -2.34 -18.50 -22.75
N VAL A 383 -2.03 -19.38 -23.70
CA VAL A 383 -0.68 -19.54 -24.27
C VAL A 383 -0.22 -18.24 -24.94
N ALA A 384 -1.10 -17.60 -25.72
CA ALA A 384 -0.77 -16.32 -26.37
C ALA A 384 -0.51 -15.21 -25.35
N LEU A 385 -1.32 -15.13 -24.28
CA LEU A 385 -1.13 -14.14 -23.21
C LEU A 385 0.18 -14.38 -22.44
N GLN A 386 0.53 -15.64 -22.17
CA GLN A 386 1.79 -15.98 -21.51
C GLN A 386 3.00 -15.69 -22.41
N ALA A 387 2.88 -15.94 -23.71
CA ALA A 387 3.92 -15.58 -24.69
C ALA A 387 4.11 -14.06 -24.74
N GLN A 388 3.01 -13.29 -24.74
CA GLN A 388 3.06 -11.83 -24.66
C GLN A 388 3.76 -11.35 -23.37
N ALA A 389 3.42 -11.91 -22.21
CA ALA A 389 4.07 -11.55 -20.95
C ALA A 389 5.58 -11.88 -20.96
N LYS A 390 5.98 -12.98 -21.56
CA LYS A 390 7.39 -13.41 -21.64
C LYS A 390 8.21 -12.66 -22.71
N SER A 391 7.58 -11.88 -23.58
CA SER A 391 8.29 -11.11 -24.62
C SER A 391 9.19 -10.01 -24.04
N GLN A 392 8.96 -9.60 -22.79
CA GLN A 392 9.79 -8.64 -22.07
C GLN A 392 9.81 -8.96 -20.57
N THR A 393 10.83 -8.48 -19.87
CA THR A 393 10.92 -8.63 -18.41
C THR A 393 9.96 -7.68 -17.69
N ASP A 394 9.57 -8.02 -16.46
CA ASP A 394 8.71 -7.14 -15.64
C ASP A 394 9.33 -5.75 -15.43
N LEU A 395 10.67 -5.69 -15.29
CA LEU A 395 11.39 -4.42 -15.18
C LEU A 395 11.31 -3.61 -16.48
N ALA A 396 11.54 -4.25 -17.63
CA ALA A 396 11.47 -3.59 -18.95
C ALA A 396 10.05 -3.05 -19.22
N ALA A 397 9.02 -3.85 -18.89
CA ALA A 397 7.62 -3.45 -19.01
C ALA A 397 7.29 -2.24 -18.13
N ALA A 398 7.74 -2.25 -16.86
CA ALA A 398 7.55 -1.13 -15.94
C ALA A 398 8.27 0.13 -16.44
N GLN A 399 9.49 0.00 -16.94
CA GLN A 399 10.24 1.13 -17.51
C GLN A 399 9.58 1.69 -18.79
N ALA A 400 9.06 0.81 -19.66
CA ALA A 400 8.32 1.22 -20.85
C ALA A 400 7.05 1.99 -20.47
N MET A 401 6.31 1.50 -19.49
CA MET A 401 5.13 2.18 -18.94
C MET A 401 5.49 3.57 -18.39
N GLN A 402 6.60 3.70 -17.63
CA GLN A 402 7.04 4.98 -17.11
C GLN A 402 7.43 5.97 -18.23
N ARG A 403 8.13 5.51 -19.27
CA ARG A 403 8.45 6.35 -20.44
C ARG A 403 7.19 6.85 -21.12
N ALA A 404 6.26 5.95 -21.46
CA ALA A 404 5.01 6.30 -22.12
C ALA A 404 4.16 7.28 -21.26
N LYS A 405 4.14 7.09 -19.93
CA LYS A 405 3.50 8.01 -19.01
C LYS A 405 4.14 9.41 -19.04
N ASN A 406 5.46 9.50 -18.99
CA ASN A 406 6.17 10.76 -19.03
C ASN A 406 5.94 11.50 -20.37
N GLU A 407 5.89 10.79 -21.49
CA GLU A 407 5.55 11.33 -22.80
C GLU A 407 4.10 11.85 -22.83
N LEU A 408 3.17 11.13 -22.22
CA LEU A 408 1.78 11.58 -22.07
C LEU A 408 1.71 12.87 -21.26
N PHE A 409 2.38 12.90 -20.09
CA PHE A 409 2.36 14.07 -19.20
C PHE A 409 3.05 15.29 -19.81
N ALA A 410 4.08 15.10 -20.63
CA ALA A 410 4.71 16.19 -21.39
C ALA A 410 3.71 16.91 -22.31
N ARG A 411 2.67 16.22 -22.77
CA ARG A 411 1.58 16.82 -23.59
C ARG A 411 0.61 17.67 -22.76
N PHE A 412 0.53 17.47 -21.43
CA PHE A 412 -0.34 18.23 -20.53
C PHE A 412 0.25 19.58 -20.13
N VAL A 413 1.57 19.75 -20.27
CA VAL A 413 2.22 21.03 -20.00
C VAL A 413 1.71 22.06 -21.02
N ARG A 414 0.95 23.05 -20.54
CA ARG A 414 0.46 24.17 -21.38
C ARG A 414 1.66 24.84 -22.03
N PRO A 415 1.58 25.22 -23.32
CA PRO A 415 2.46 26.24 -23.83
C PRO A 415 2.22 27.48 -22.96
N GLN A 416 3.25 27.93 -22.25
CA GLN A 416 3.22 29.24 -21.60
C GLN A 416 2.77 30.24 -22.68
N HIS A 417 1.68 30.95 -22.43
CA HIS A 417 1.28 32.06 -23.26
C HIS A 417 2.50 32.95 -23.40
N ARG A 418 3.08 32.99 -24.62
CA ARG A 418 3.92 34.09 -25.01
C ARG A 418 3.01 35.32 -24.99
N ALA A 419 3.27 36.21 -24.01
CA ALA A 419 2.68 37.53 -23.96
C ALA A 419 3.12 38.36 -25.19
#